data_3d924271fc950aaabc7936ee84e80970
#
_entry.id   3d924271fc950aaabc7936ee84e80970
#
_cell.length_a   1.000
_cell.length_b   1.000
_cell.length_c   1.000
_cell.angle_alpha   90.00
_cell.angle_beta   90.00
_cell.angle_gamma   90.00
#
_symmetry.space_group_name_H-M   'P 1'
#
loop_
_entity.id
_entity.type
_entity.pdbx_description
1 polymer ?
#
loop_
_entity_poly.entity_id
_entity_poly.type
_entity_poly.pdbx_seq_one_letter_code
_entity_poly.pdbx_strand_id
1 'polypeptide(L)'
;CGVCRKEMPFIEIDIWLKHKNNPHFALIGIDLKENREQTIQFGKDLKITYPLTLDPEGKAFYSFAAQGAGVTRNIIIDKQGKIVFMTRLYDPEEFGKMCEVIDRLLD
;
A
#
# COMPACT_ATOMS: atom_id res chain seq x y z
N CYS A 1 -9.54 4.16 9.42
CA CYS A 1 -9.98 3.30 8.32
C CYS A 1 -9.96 1.85 8.74
N GLY A 2 -11.17 1.25 8.85
CA GLY A 2 -11.31 -0.15 9.27
C GLY A 2 -10.73 -1.14 8.27
N VAL A 3 -10.88 -0.86 6.96
CA VAL A 3 -10.34 -1.73 5.91
C VAL A 3 -8.82 -1.68 5.90
N CYS A 4 -8.24 -0.50 6.09
CA CYS A 4 -6.80 -0.33 6.19
C CYS A 4 -6.24 -1.12 7.37
N ARG A 5 -6.90 -1.04 8.52
CA ARG A 5 -6.49 -1.79 9.72
C ARG A 5 -6.52 -3.29 9.50
N LYS A 6 -7.42 -3.77 8.65
CA LYS A 6 -7.53 -5.19 8.33
C LYS A 6 -6.46 -5.66 7.36
N GLU A 7 -6.16 -4.86 6.32
CA GLU A 7 -5.26 -5.24 5.24
C GLU A 7 -3.77 -4.99 5.55
N MET A 8 -3.46 -3.85 6.16
CA MET A 8 -2.05 -3.44 6.31
C MET A 8 -1.17 -4.43 7.06
N PRO A 9 -1.65 -5.13 8.11
CA PRO A 9 -0.82 -6.18 8.73
C PRO A 9 -0.47 -7.32 7.78
N PHE A 10 -1.34 -7.66 6.83
CA PHE A 10 -1.03 -8.66 5.81
C PHE A 10 -0.02 -8.14 4.78
N ILE A 11 -0.09 -6.85 4.44
CA ILE A 11 0.92 -6.21 3.59
C ILE A 11 2.30 -6.29 4.28
N GLU A 12 2.35 -6.01 5.56
CA GLU A 12 3.58 -6.10 6.33
C GLU A 12 4.18 -7.50 6.26
N ILE A 13 3.40 -8.52 6.57
CA ILE A 13 3.89 -9.89 6.70
C ILE A 13 4.11 -10.55 5.33
N ASP A 14 3.14 -10.45 4.44
CA ASP A 14 3.13 -11.23 3.19
C ASP A 14 3.88 -10.55 2.04
N ILE A 15 4.12 -9.24 2.14
CA ILE A 15 4.77 -8.48 1.08
C ILE A 15 6.06 -7.83 1.58
N TRP A 16 5.98 -6.96 2.58
CA TRP A 16 7.13 -6.19 3.02
C TRP A 16 8.23 -7.06 3.62
N LEU A 17 7.91 -7.87 4.62
CA LEU A 17 8.93 -8.70 5.28
C LEU A 17 9.52 -9.72 4.32
N LYS A 18 8.74 -10.16 3.33
CA LYS A 18 9.21 -11.11 2.32
C LYS A 18 10.19 -10.49 1.33
N HIS A 19 9.96 -9.23 0.92
CA HIS A 19 10.68 -8.61 -0.18
C HIS A 19 11.56 -7.43 0.20
N LYS A 20 11.53 -6.96 1.44
CA LYS A 20 12.21 -5.71 1.86
C LYS A 20 13.70 -5.66 1.56
N ASN A 21 14.36 -6.82 1.51
CA ASN A 21 15.79 -6.90 1.23
C ASN A 21 16.12 -7.06 -0.25
N ASN A 22 15.11 -7.15 -1.11
CA ASN A 22 15.32 -7.23 -2.54
C ASN A 22 15.58 -5.82 -3.09
N PRO A 23 16.75 -5.57 -3.74
CA PRO A 23 17.08 -4.23 -4.25
C PRO A 23 16.17 -3.76 -5.37
N HIS A 24 15.37 -4.64 -5.96
CA HIS A 24 14.43 -4.30 -7.03
C HIS A 24 13.01 -4.04 -6.52
N PHE A 25 12.80 -4.04 -5.20
CA PHE A 25 11.50 -3.87 -4.59
C PHE A 25 11.44 -2.62 -3.73
N ALA A 26 10.36 -1.85 -3.85
CA ALA A 26 10.06 -0.73 -2.96
C ALA A 26 8.57 -0.76 -2.60
N LEU A 27 8.27 -0.44 -1.36
CA LEU A 27 6.89 -0.32 -0.87
C LEU A 27 6.78 0.95 -0.06
N ILE A 28 5.78 1.76 -0.37
CA ILE A 28 5.50 3.01 0.35
C ILE A 28 4.00 3.06 0.63
N GLY A 29 3.64 3.23 1.90
CA GLY A 29 2.27 3.53 2.29
C GLY A 29 2.04 5.03 2.27
N ILE A 30 0.92 5.46 1.70
CA ILE A 30 0.57 6.88 1.61
C ILE A 30 -0.70 7.11 2.42
N ASP A 31 -0.60 7.95 3.46
CA ASP A 31 -1.70 8.22 4.37
C ASP A 31 -2.47 9.46 3.91
N LEU A 32 -3.74 9.22 3.53
CA LEU A 32 -4.58 10.25 2.94
C LEU A 32 -5.13 11.19 4.01
N LYS A 33 -4.74 12.46 3.91
CA LYS A 33 -5.32 13.57 4.69
C LYS A 33 -5.16 13.50 6.20
N GLU A 34 -4.32 12.62 6.71
CA GLU A 34 -4.01 12.59 8.13
C GLU A 34 -2.71 13.34 8.42
N ASN A 35 -2.51 13.75 9.67
CA ASN A 35 -1.29 14.44 10.06
C ASN A 35 -0.19 13.42 10.44
N ARG A 36 1.02 13.95 10.68
CA ARG A 36 2.17 13.10 10.99
C ARG A 36 1.97 12.28 12.27
N GLU A 37 1.40 12.89 13.30
CA GLU A 37 1.20 12.20 14.58
C GLU A 37 0.21 11.04 14.46
N GLN A 38 -0.88 11.26 13.73
CA GLN A 38 -1.87 10.21 13.45
C GLN A 38 -1.26 9.07 12.67
N THR A 39 -0.45 9.39 11.67
CA THR A 39 0.21 8.37 10.83
C THR A 39 1.22 7.56 11.63
N ILE A 40 2.03 8.20 12.47
CA ILE A 40 2.98 7.50 13.33
C ILE A 40 2.26 6.57 14.29
N GLN A 41 1.20 7.06 14.95
CA GLN A 41 0.43 6.25 15.89
C GLN A 41 -0.24 5.08 15.21
N PHE A 42 -0.81 5.30 14.04
CA PHE A 42 -1.44 4.25 13.23
C PHE A 42 -0.44 3.14 12.88
N GLY A 43 0.75 3.53 12.44
CA GLY A 43 1.81 2.57 12.13
C GLY A 43 2.23 1.75 13.34
N LYS A 44 2.34 2.38 14.51
CA LYS A 44 2.67 1.69 15.75
C LYS A 44 1.58 0.71 16.17
N ASP A 45 0.32 1.15 16.10
CA ASP A 45 -0.83 0.31 16.48
C ASP A 45 -0.92 -0.95 15.64
N LEU A 46 -0.61 -0.85 14.34
CA LEU A 46 -0.67 -1.97 13.41
C LEU A 46 0.65 -2.71 13.27
N LYS A 47 1.70 -2.26 13.95
CA LYS A 47 3.06 -2.84 13.89
C LYS A 47 3.61 -2.85 12.46
N ILE A 48 3.42 -1.74 11.75
CA ILE A 48 3.88 -1.55 10.38
C ILE A 48 5.33 -1.08 10.40
N THR A 49 6.18 -1.71 9.60
CA THR A 49 7.59 -1.33 9.48
C THR A 49 7.98 -0.81 8.10
N TYR A 50 7.11 -0.96 7.09
CA TYR A 50 7.39 -0.34 5.79
C TYR A 50 7.16 1.18 5.86
N PRO A 51 7.82 1.95 4.97
CA PRO A 51 7.71 3.41 5.02
C PRO A 51 6.29 3.90 4.82
N LEU A 52 5.89 4.86 5.64
CA LEU A 52 4.62 5.57 5.51
C LEU A 52 4.91 7.03 5.21
N THR A 53 4.18 7.61 4.27
CA THR A 53 4.29 9.02 3.91
C THR A 53 2.94 9.71 4.07
N LEU A 54 2.97 11.04 4.01
CA LEU A 54 1.78 11.86 4.20
C LEU A 54 1.28 12.40 2.87
N ASP A 55 -0.04 12.45 2.72
CA ASP A 55 -0.70 13.07 1.57
C ASP A 55 -1.79 14.02 2.10
N PRO A 56 -1.39 15.15 2.70
CA PRO A 56 -2.32 16.00 3.45
C PRO A 56 -3.43 16.61 2.61
N GLU A 57 -3.18 16.85 1.32
CA GLU A 57 -4.17 17.42 0.41
C GLU A 57 -4.79 16.39 -0.52
N GLY A 58 -4.34 15.14 -0.46
CA GLY A 58 -4.82 14.08 -1.33
C GLY A 58 -4.29 14.11 -2.75
N LYS A 59 -3.24 14.89 -3.02
CA LYS A 59 -2.70 15.04 -4.39
C LYS A 59 -2.22 13.71 -4.96
N ALA A 60 -1.48 12.94 -4.16
CA ALA A 60 -1.02 11.63 -4.61
C ALA A 60 -2.19 10.67 -4.82
N PHE A 61 -3.09 10.60 -3.83
CA PHE A 61 -4.25 9.70 -3.91
C PHE A 61 -5.11 9.98 -5.15
N TYR A 62 -5.44 11.25 -5.37
CA TYR A 62 -6.33 11.62 -6.50
C TYR A 62 -5.62 11.62 -7.84
N SER A 63 -4.31 11.36 -7.88
CA SER A 63 -3.61 11.03 -9.12
C SER A 63 -3.97 9.63 -9.62
N PHE A 64 -4.45 8.76 -8.73
CA PHE A 64 -4.77 7.36 -9.04
C PHE A 64 -6.25 7.03 -8.84
N ALA A 65 -7.02 7.91 -8.22
CA ALA A 65 -8.42 7.67 -7.88
C ALA A 65 -9.27 8.91 -8.17
N ALA A 66 -10.54 8.70 -8.44
CA ALA A 66 -11.49 9.80 -8.69
C ALA A 66 -11.72 10.62 -7.43
N GLN A 67 -12.10 11.87 -7.59
CA GLN A 67 -12.56 12.70 -6.49
C GLN A 67 -13.77 12.04 -5.82
N GLY A 68 -13.75 12.04 -4.49
CA GLY A 68 -14.79 11.37 -3.72
C GLY A 68 -14.58 9.88 -3.51
N ALA A 69 -13.59 9.28 -4.17
CA ALA A 69 -13.24 7.88 -3.94
C ALA A 69 -12.63 7.71 -2.55
N GLY A 70 -12.90 6.57 -1.93
CA GLY A 70 -12.35 6.25 -0.62
C GLY A 70 -11.09 5.41 -0.67
N VAL A 71 -10.42 5.28 0.46
CA VAL A 71 -9.38 4.28 0.68
C VAL A 71 -10.08 2.95 0.95
N THR A 72 -9.48 1.78 0.81
CA THR A 72 -8.07 1.47 0.65
C THR A 72 -7.77 1.18 -0.81
N ARG A 73 -6.55 1.51 -1.25
CA ARG A 73 -6.11 1.21 -2.61
C ARG A 73 -4.66 0.79 -2.60
N ASN A 74 -4.35 -0.19 -3.43
CA ASN A 74 -2.98 -0.62 -3.68
C ASN A 74 -2.70 -0.50 -5.18
N ILE A 75 -1.50 -0.09 -5.53
CA ILE A 75 -1.08 0.10 -6.91
C ILE A 75 0.30 -0.52 -7.06
N ILE A 76 0.46 -1.37 -8.07
CA ILE A 76 1.76 -1.93 -8.43
C ILE A 76 2.23 -1.27 -9.71
N ILE A 77 3.44 -0.71 -9.65
CA ILE A 77 4.09 -0.07 -10.79
C ILE A 77 5.32 -0.89 -11.14
N ASP A 78 5.47 -1.26 -12.41
CA ASP A 78 6.63 -2.03 -12.85
C ASP A 78 7.87 -1.15 -13.05
N LYS A 79 8.98 -1.75 -13.40
CA LYS A 79 10.25 -1.03 -13.57
C LYS A 79 10.26 -0.08 -14.78
N GLN A 80 9.29 -0.18 -15.67
CA GLN A 80 9.11 0.75 -16.77
C GLN A 80 8.18 1.92 -16.41
N GLY A 81 7.69 1.98 -15.17
CA GLY A 81 6.79 3.03 -14.73
C GLY A 81 5.32 2.80 -15.09
N LYS A 82 4.96 1.59 -15.48
CA LYS A 82 3.59 1.25 -15.87
C LYS A 82 2.83 0.65 -14.68
N ILE A 83 1.58 1.08 -14.51
CA ILE A 83 0.67 0.46 -13.55
C ILE A 83 0.25 -0.90 -14.10
N VAL A 84 0.56 -1.97 -13.38
CA VAL A 84 0.27 -3.34 -13.81
C VAL A 84 -0.78 -4.03 -12.95
N PHE A 85 -1.13 -3.47 -11.81
CA PHE A 85 -2.16 -4.03 -10.93
C PHE A 85 -2.71 -2.94 -10.01
N MET A 86 -4.01 -2.97 -9.77
CA MET A 86 -4.68 -2.05 -8.85
C MET A 86 -5.72 -2.81 -8.05
N THR A 87 -5.82 -2.50 -6.75
CA THR A 87 -6.87 -3.04 -5.90
C THR A 87 -7.75 -1.93 -5.35
N ARG A 88 -8.91 -2.31 -4.84
CA ARG A 88 -9.83 -1.41 -4.17
C ARG A 88 -10.45 -2.15 -2.98
N LEU A 89 -10.38 -1.53 -1.80
CA LEU A 89 -10.78 -2.14 -0.54
C LEU A 89 -9.93 -3.37 -0.23
N TYR A 90 -10.44 -4.30 0.57
CA TYR A 90 -9.71 -5.53 0.90
C TYR A 90 -10.56 -6.75 0.56
N ASP A 91 -10.04 -7.58 -0.32
CA ASP A 91 -10.59 -8.88 -0.69
C ASP A 91 -9.43 -9.88 -0.64
N PRO A 92 -9.53 -10.94 0.19
CA PRO A 92 -8.44 -11.91 0.33
C PRO A 92 -8.00 -12.54 -0.99
N GLU A 93 -8.95 -12.80 -1.91
CA GLU A 93 -8.62 -13.37 -3.22
C GLU A 93 -7.83 -12.38 -4.07
N GLU A 94 -8.27 -11.13 -4.12
CA GLU A 94 -7.57 -10.07 -4.85
C GLU A 94 -6.19 -9.81 -4.23
N PHE A 95 -6.10 -9.82 -2.90
CA PHE A 95 -4.83 -9.68 -2.20
C PHE A 95 -3.85 -10.78 -2.58
N GLY A 96 -4.32 -12.03 -2.67
CA GLY A 96 -3.51 -13.16 -3.12
C GLY A 96 -2.98 -12.96 -4.53
N LYS A 97 -3.83 -12.47 -5.44
CA LYS A 97 -3.40 -12.15 -6.81
C LYS A 97 -2.36 -11.05 -6.84
N MET A 98 -2.50 -10.04 -6.00
CA MET A 98 -1.51 -8.95 -5.87
C MET A 98 -0.16 -9.51 -5.45
N CYS A 99 -0.13 -10.39 -4.46
CA CYS A 99 1.11 -11.05 -4.02
C CYS A 99 1.75 -11.86 -5.15
N GLU A 100 0.96 -12.58 -5.94
CA GLU A 100 1.45 -13.35 -7.08
C GLU A 100 2.08 -12.45 -8.16
N VAL A 101 1.45 -11.31 -8.44
CA VAL A 101 1.99 -10.34 -9.41
C VAL A 101 3.34 -9.80 -8.93
N ILE A 102 3.45 -9.45 -7.64
CA ILE A 102 4.71 -8.98 -7.07
C ILE A 102 5.79 -10.05 -7.19
N ASP A 103 5.49 -11.28 -6.79
CA ASP A 103 6.45 -12.39 -6.87
C ASP A 103 6.94 -12.59 -8.30
N ARG A 104 6.04 -12.54 -9.28
CA ARG A 104 6.37 -12.72 -10.69
C ARG A 104 7.26 -11.60 -11.22
N LEU A 105 6.98 -10.36 -10.84
CA LEU A 105 7.78 -9.21 -11.28
C LEU A 105 9.20 -9.22 -10.70
N LEU A 106 9.39 -9.89 -9.56
CA LEU A 106 10.67 -9.96 -8.88
C LEU A 106 11.50 -11.22 -9.22
N ASP A 107 10.92 -12.14 -9.98
CA ASP A 107 11.63 -13.34 -10.45
C ASP A 107 12.70 -13.01 -11.47
#